data_9bb6b219686200811ab208850ea5bdbf
#
_entry.id   9bb6b219686200811ab208850ea5bdbf
#
_cell.length_a   1.000
_cell.length_b   1.000
_cell.length_c   1.000
_cell.angle_alpha   90.00
_cell.angle_beta   90.00
_cell.angle_gamma   90.00
#
_symmetry.space_group_name_H-M   'P 1'
#
loop_
_entity.id
_entity.type
_entity.pdbx_description
1 polymer ?
#
loop_
_entity_poly.entity_id
_entity_poly.type
_entity_poly.pdbx_seq_one_letter_code
_entity_poly.pdbx_strand_id
1 'polypeptide(L)'
;KYFYLLLSISFLVVSGCGDTGNDASPRENDTSASSPSESAAKTYETRGFIQELVPDAQGAFIHHEEIPGFMDEMTMYLKVAEQDEFQRLQIGHQYEFDLMVDPETGTVVKNFKPTGKVSEIAQQAETPSERWSQAPTIELGDSSPDFVCTNTNGEEVRSALLKDNVWAITFIFTRCPLPDYCPLMTSRFKEASELLKGSNATNWKLISITIDPDHDQLNILNDYRKAWEFDSGNVYFCRAEPAELSKIADPLGLRFRADEFPIEHNLRTAVFDAEGKLVEVFSGNNWTAQQLVNSMTAAKE
;
A
#
# COMPACT_ATOMS: atom_id res chain seq x y z
N LYS A 1 -58.45 -18.42 21.21
CA LYS A 1 -58.99 -17.70 22.39
C LYS A 1 -58.19 -16.40 22.51
N TYR A 2 -58.88 -15.36 22.34
CA TYR A 2 -58.51 -13.94 22.37
C TYR A 2 -57.97 -13.49 23.72
N PHE A 3 -57.03 -12.53 23.73
CA PHE A 3 -57.17 -11.38 24.62
C PHE A 3 -56.35 -10.20 24.07
N TYR A 4 -57.07 -9.20 23.63
CA TYR A 4 -56.61 -7.83 23.37
C TYR A 4 -56.49 -7.09 24.71
N LEU A 5 -55.46 -6.29 24.91
CA LEU A 5 -55.48 -5.21 25.88
C LEU A 5 -54.90 -3.94 25.28
N LEU A 6 -55.80 -3.02 24.93
CA LEU A 6 -55.56 -1.62 24.64
C LEU A 6 -55.40 -0.87 25.96
N LEU A 7 -54.40 -0.02 26.09
CA LEU A 7 -54.41 1.06 27.07
C LEU A 7 -53.95 2.35 26.41
N SER A 8 -54.90 3.21 26.20
CA SER A 8 -54.81 4.66 25.93
C SER A 8 -54.51 5.41 27.23
N ILE A 9 -53.97 6.61 27.15
CA ILE A 9 -54.11 7.75 28.12
C ILE A 9 -52.87 8.63 27.94
N SER A 10 -52.85 9.88 27.84
CA SER A 10 -53.66 11.08 27.95
C SER A 10 -52.72 12.25 27.94
N PHE A 11 -53.04 13.22 27.18
CA PHE A 11 -52.45 14.56 27.16
C PHE A 11 -52.60 15.28 28.51
N LEU A 12 -51.55 15.96 28.93
CA LEU A 12 -51.64 17.06 29.86
C LEU A 12 -50.90 18.29 29.31
N VAL A 13 -51.69 19.29 28.94
CA VAL A 13 -51.27 20.64 28.61
C VAL A 13 -51.21 21.42 29.90
N VAL A 14 -50.10 22.08 30.20
CA VAL A 14 -50.07 23.17 31.18
C VAL A 14 -49.43 24.38 30.53
N SER A 15 -50.26 25.38 30.31
CA SER A 15 -49.88 26.77 29.99
C SER A 15 -49.45 27.50 31.26
N GLY A 16 -48.31 28.17 31.20
CA GLY A 16 -47.90 29.13 32.23
C GLY A 16 -47.06 30.22 31.61
N CYS A 17 -47.62 31.37 31.41
CA CYS A 17 -46.97 32.64 31.10
C CYS A 17 -46.18 33.16 32.30
N GLY A 18 -45.00 33.74 32.06
CA GLY A 18 -44.25 34.53 33.06
C GLY A 18 -43.02 35.16 32.38
N ASP A 19 -43.21 36.42 32.07
CA ASP A 19 -42.26 37.38 31.50
C ASP A 19 -41.20 37.78 32.54
N THR A 20 -39.89 37.84 32.13
CA THR A 20 -38.99 38.97 32.43
C THR A 20 -37.59 38.66 31.78
N GLY A 21 -37.11 39.67 31.06
CA GLY A 21 -35.91 39.64 30.24
C GLY A 21 -34.59 39.41 30.97
N ASN A 22 -33.64 38.88 30.21
CA ASN A 22 -32.28 39.41 30.19
C ASN A 22 -31.54 38.99 28.95
N ASP A 23 -30.88 39.94 28.39
CA ASP A 23 -30.00 39.95 27.25
C ASP A 23 -28.87 38.89 27.36
N ALA A 24 -28.78 37.97 26.42
CA ALA A 24 -27.54 37.25 26.13
C ALA A 24 -27.59 36.72 24.68
N SER A 25 -26.76 37.29 23.85
CA SER A 25 -26.50 36.85 22.47
C SER A 25 -26.26 35.34 22.34
N PRO A 26 -26.81 34.69 21.31
CA PRO A 26 -26.45 33.31 21.01
C PRO A 26 -25.01 33.23 20.46
N ARG A 27 -24.16 32.45 21.10
CA ARG A 27 -22.93 31.97 20.49
C ARG A 27 -23.35 31.02 19.38
N GLU A 28 -23.11 31.42 18.16
CA GLU A 28 -23.08 30.51 17.01
C GLU A 28 -22.04 29.44 17.25
N ASN A 29 -22.51 28.23 17.48
CA ASN A 29 -21.68 27.02 17.39
C ASN A 29 -21.47 26.75 15.88
N ASP A 30 -20.42 27.33 15.33
CA ASP A 30 -19.89 26.94 14.05
C ASP A 30 -19.28 25.50 14.18
N THR A 31 -20.16 24.52 14.03
CA THR A 31 -19.73 23.17 13.74
C THR A 31 -19.60 23.06 12.21
N SER A 32 -18.61 23.73 11.66
CA SER A 32 -18.15 23.40 10.32
C SER A 32 -17.45 22.05 10.41
N ALA A 33 -18.21 20.98 10.12
CA ALA A 33 -17.64 19.73 9.68
C ALA A 33 -16.82 20.05 8.43
N SER A 34 -15.49 20.16 8.59
CA SER A 34 -14.56 20.20 7.47
C SER A 34 -14.72 18.88 6.71
N SER A 35 -15.35 18.96 5.56
CA SER A 35 -15.22 17.95 4.50
C SER A 35 -13.73 17.66 4.32
N PRO A 36 -13.31 16.40 4.04
CA PRO A 36 -11.94 16.13 3.70
C PRO A 36 -11.62 17.00 2.48
N SER A 37 -10.71 17.97 2.63
CA SER A 37 -10.23 18.78 1.52
C SER A 37 -9.60 17.82 0.53
N GLU A 38 -10.04 17.83 -0.73
CA GLU A 38 -9.30 17.30 -1.86
C GLU A 38 -7.83 17.72 -1.69
N SER A 39 -6.97 16.76 -1.39
CA SER A 39 -5.56 17.02 -1.21
C SER A 39 -4.98 17.35 -2.58
N ALA A 40 -4.76 18.63 -2.86
CA ALA A 40 -4.09 19.07 -4.07
C ALA A 40 -2.69 18.44 -4.14
N ALA A 41 -2.24 18.13 -5.36
CA ALA A 41 -0.88 17.68 -5.63
C ALA A 41 0.15 18.59 -4.96
N LYS A 42 1.13 18.01 -4.27
CA LYS A 42 2.21 18.74 -3.60
C LYS A 42 3.53 18.49 -4.31
N THR A 43 4.34 19.53 -4.40
CA THR A 43 5.69 19.45 -4.96
C THR A 43 6.70 19.84 -3.88
N TYR A 44 7.74 19.04 -3.75
CA TYR A 44 8.83 19.24 -2.83
C TYR A 44 10.14 19.31 -3.62
N GLU A 45 10.88 20.40 -3.46
CA GLU A 45 12.26 20.49 -3.98
C GLU A 45 13.20 19.77 -3.01
N THR A 46 14.00 18.86 -3.54
CA THR A 46 14.98 18.10 -2.74
C THR A 46 16.21 17.76 -3.57
N ARG A 47 17.17 17.07 -2.95
CA ARG A 47 18.37 16.54 -3.61
C ARG A 47 18.57 15.11 -3.17
N GLY A 48 19.24 14.35 -4.05
CA GLY A 48 19.61 12.98 -3.71
C GLY A 48 20.62 12.42 -4.68
N PHE A 49 21.26 11.35 -4.23
CA PHE A 49 22.18 10.55 -5.04
C PHE A 49 21.40 9.43 -5.73
N ILE A 50 21.61 9.29 -7.03
CA ILE A 50 21.09 8.13 -7.77
C ILE A 50 21.89 6.90 -7.30
N GLN A 51 21.22 5.95 -6.70
CA GLN A 51 21.85 4.71 -6.24
C GLN A 51 21.72 3.59 -7.28
N GLU A 52 20.56 3.54 -7.96
CA GLU A 52 20.29 2.53 -8.99
C GLU A 52 19.31 3.08 -10.02
N LEU A 53 19.40 2.59 -11.25
CA LEU A 53 18.43 2.86 -12.33
C LEU A 53 17.64 1.58 -12.61
N VAL A 54 16.32 1.71 -12.76
CA VAL A 54 15.39 0.62 -13.08
C VAL A 54 14.76 0.91 -14.45
N PRO A 55 15.41 0.51 -15.57
CA PRO A 55 15.00 0.89 -16.93
C PRO A 55 13.58 0.45 -17.28
N ASP A 56 13.21 -0.79 -16.93
CA ASP A 56 11.91 -1.39 -17.28
C ASP A 56 10.72 -0.65 -16.64
N ALA A 57 10.96 0.07 -15.55
CA ALA A 57 9.96 0.84 -14.84
C ALA A 57 10.16 2.35 -14.94
N GLN A 58 11.14 2.82 -15.74
CA GLN A 58 11.51 4.24 -15.87
C GLN A 58 11.66 4.91 -14.50
N GLY A 59 12.39 4.27 -13.58
CA GLY A 59 12.55 4.76 -12.21
C GLY A 59 13.96 4.57 -11.67
N ALA A 60 14.22 5.16 -10.53
CA ALA A 60 15.51 5.10 -9.86
C ALA A 60 15.34 4.91 -8.35
N PHE A 61 16.27 4.20 -7.73
CA PHE A 61 16.48 4.32 -6.29
C PHE A 61 17.32 5.56 -6.04
N ILE A 62 16.77 6.48 -5.26
CA ILE A 62 17.38 7.78 -4.96
C ILE A 62 17.51 7.92 -3.45
N HIS A 63 18.73 8.11 -2.97
CA HIS A 63 18.98 8.50 -1.59
C HIS A 63 18.83 10.02 -1.48
N HIS A 64 17.67 10.48 -1.03
CA HIS A 64 17.34 11.89 -0.93
C HIS A 64 17.61 12.43 0.49
N GLU A 65 17.93 13.72 0.56
CA GLU A 65 18.05 14.44 1.82
C GLU A 65 16.67 14.57 2.49
N GLU A 66 16.63 14.89 3.79
CA GLU A 66 15.40 15.20 4.51
C GLU A 66 14.54 16.19 3.72
N ILE A 67 13.24 15.91 3.63
CA ILE A 67 12.22 16.83 3.07
C ILE A 67 11.42 17.37 4.26
N PRO A 68 11.72 18.60 4.73
CA PRO A 68 11.14 19.13 5.96
C PRO A 68 9.62 19.12 5.97
N GLY A 69 9.04 18.54 7.01
CA GLY A 69 7.59 18.44 7.18
C GLY A 69 6.91 17.39 6.29
N PHE A 70 7.69 16.56 5.61
CA PHE A 70 7.16 15.49 4.78
C PHE A 70 7.82 14.13 5.05
N MET A 71 9.14 14.00 4.90
CA MET A 71 9.84 12.74 5.19
C MET A 71 11.32 12.96 5.53
N ASP A 72 11.87 12.04 6.30
CA ASP A 72 13.28 12.02 6.68
C ASP A 72 14.18 11.64 5.47
N GLU A 73 15.48 11.84 5.62
CA GLU A 73 16.50 11.37 4.68
C GLU A 73 16.39 9.85 4.51
N MET A 74 16.26 9.39 3.25
CA MET A 74 16.10 7.97 2.96
C MET A 74 16.44 7.63 1.51
N THR A 75 16.63 6.34 1.26
CA THR A 75 16.64 5.81 -0.12
C THR A 75 15.28 5.23 -0.46
N MET A 76 14.72 5.61 -1.60
CA MET A 76 13.46 5.05 -2.05
C MET A 76 13.42 4.94 -3.58
N TYR A 77 12.57 4.02 -4.07
CA TYR A 77 12.27 3.95 -5.48
C TYR A 77 11.37 5.11 -5.89
N LEU A 78 11.75 5.86 -6.92
CA LEU A 78 10.99 6.96 -7.47
C LEU A 78 10.87 6.81 -8.99
N LYS A 79 9.66 6.96 -9.51
CA LYS A 79 9.41 6.98 -10.94
C LYS A 79 9.83 8.32 -11.52
N VAL A 80 10.62 8.31 -12.60
CA VAL A 80 11.00 9.51 -13.32
C VAL A 80 9.91 9.86 -14.33
N ALA A 81 9.41 11.09 -14.29
CA ALA A 81 8.28 11.50 -15.12
C ALA A 81 8.63 11.46 -16.62
N GLU A 82 9.81 11.96 -16.97
CA GLU A 82 10.22 12.16 -18.36
C GLU A 82 11.33 11.17 -18.76
N GLN A 83 11.12 10.45 -19.87
CA GLN A 83 12.07 9.46 -20.38
C GLN A 83 13.45 10.09 -20.70
N ASP A 84 13.46 11.31 -21.23
CA ASP A 84 14.70 12.03 -21.58
C ASP A 84 15.51 12.40 -20.33
N GLU A 85 14.84 12.69 -19.22
CA GLU A 85 15.50 12.93 -17.94
C GLU A 85 16.10 11.63 -17.40
N PHE A 86 15.31 10.56 -17.41
CA PHE A 86 15.77 9.24 -16.98
C PHE A 86 17.04 8.80 -17.68
N GLN A 87 17.14 8.97 -19.02
CA GLN A 87 18.30 8.58 -19.82
C GLN A 87 19.57 9.37 -19.48
N ARG A 88 19.45 10.54 -18.85
CA ARG A 88 20.58 11.40 -18.45
C ARG A 88 21.05 11.16 -17.01
N LEU A 89 20.31 10.41 -16.23
CA LEU A 89 20.69 10.10 -14.84
C LEU A 89 21.91 9.18 -14.82
N GLN A 90 22.79 9.43 -13.87
CA GLN A 90 24.01 8.65 -13.67
C GLN A 90 24.07 8.17 -12.23
N ILE A 91 24.32 6.87 -12.05
CA ILE A 91 24.47 6.27 -10.73
C ILE A 91 25.62 6.93 -9.98
N GLY A 92 25.41 7.17 -8.69
CA GLY A 92 26.36 7.82 -7.80
C GLY A 92 26.43 9.33 -7.92
N HIS A 93 25.74 9.96 -8.89
CA HIS A 93 25.68 11.40 -9.03
C HIS A 93 24.53 11.99 -8.22
N GLN A 94 24.75 13.17 -7.62
CA GLN A 94 23.72 13.92 -6.92
C GLN A 94 23.02 14.88 -7.87
N TYR A 95 21.69 14.91 -7.74
CA TYR A 95 20.82 15.85 -8.47
C TYR A 95 19.94 16.61 -7.49
N GLU A 96 19.61 17.87 -7.83
CA GLU A 96 18.41 18.54 -7.34
C GLU A 96 17.25 18.13 -8.23
N PHE A 97 16.08 17.89 -7.65
CA PHE A 97 14.88 17.49 -8.38
C PHE A 97 13.60 17.84 -7.63
N ASP A 98 12.48 17.84 -8.35
CA ASP A 98 11.16 18.02 -7.79
C ASP A 98 10.50 16.65 -7.53
N LEU A 99 10.13 16.39 -6.28
CA LEU A 99 9.28 15.27 -5.90
C LEU A 99 7.83 15.74 -5.91
N MET A 100 7.04 15.23 -6.84
CA MET A 100 5.61 15.49 -6.94
C MET A 100 4.83 14.35 -6.33
N VAL A 101 4.00 14.67 -5.35
CA VAL A 101 3.09 13.72 -4.69
C VAL A 101 1.66 14.11 -5.03
N ASP A 102 1.00 13.29 -5.81
CA ASP A 102 -0.38 13.49 -6.24
C ASP A 102 -1.20 12.26 -5.85
N PRO A 103 -2.24 12.42 -5.03
CA PRO A 103 -3.07 11.29 -4.58
C PRO A 103 -3.79 10.55 -5.72
N GLU A 104 -4.03 11.21 -6.86
CA GLU A 104 -4.74 10.62 -7.99
C GLU A 104 -3.80 9.99 -9.02
N THR A 105 -2.67 10.66 -9.32
CA THR A 105 -1.76 10.25 -10.38
C THR A 105 -0.48 9.59 -9.89
N GLY A 106 -0.24 9.63 -8.57
CA GLY A 106 0.90 8.98 -7.91
C GLY A 106 2.11 9.90 -7.72
N THR A 107 3.19 9.33 -7.23
CA THR A 107 4.44 10.02 -6.93
C THR A 107 5.42 9.90 -8.08
N VAL A 108 5.93 11.01 -8.56
CA VAL A 108 6.94 11.08 -9.62
C VAL A 108 8.00 12.13 -9.32
N VAL A 109 9.18 11.96 -9.90
CA VAL A 109 10.26 12.95 -9.86
C VAL A 109 10.58 13.50 -11.24
N LYS A 110 10.93 14.77 -11.29
CA LYS A 110 11.28 15.49 -12.51
C LYS A 110 12.21 16.66 -12.26
N ASN A 111 12.58 17.38 -13.33
CA ASN A 111 13.40 18.59 -13.28
C ASN A 111 14.79 18.36 -12.69
N PHE A 112 15.41 17.23 -13.03
CA PHE A 112 16.73 16.87 -12.55
C PHE A 112 17.82 17.84 -12.98
N LYS A 113 18.55 18.42 -12.01
CA LYS A 113 19.69 19.32 -12.22
C LYS A 113 20.91 18.73 -11.50
N PRO A 114 22.00 18.41 -12.22
CA PRO A 114 23.19 17.86 -11.58
C PRO A 114 23.83 18.90 -10.64
N THR A 115 24.16 18.50 -9.42
CA THR A 115 24.84 19.36 -8.44
C THR A 115 26.36 19.35 -8.61
N GLY A 116 26.90 18.42 -9.39
CA GLY A 116 28.32 18.18 -9.55
C GLY A 116 28.96 17.31 -8.47
N LYS A 117 28.19 16.91 -7.43
CA LYS A 117 28.68 15.98 -6.40
C LYS A 117 28.55 14.54 -6.90
N VAL A 118 29.55 13.72 -6.53
CA VAL A 118 29.58 12.28 -6.80
C VAL A 118 29.86 11.57 -5.48
N SER A 119 29.08 10.53 -5.18
CA SER A 119 29.26 9.75 -3.95
C SER A 119 30.47 8.83 -4.05
N GLU A 120 31.10 8.52 -2.92
CA GLU A 120 32.19 7.55 -2.86
C GLU A 120 31.72 6.12 -3.25
N ILE A 121 30.43 5.84 -3.09
CA ILE A 121 29.79 4.57 -3.49
C ILE A 121 29.86 4.37 -5.00
N ALA A 122 29.78 5.44 -5.79
CA ALA A 122 29.93 5.37 -7.25
C ALA A 122 31.30 4.90 -7.70
N GLN A 123 32.32 5.07 -6.86
CA GLN A 123 33.70 4.61 -7.14
C GLN A 123 33.94 3.15 -6.76
N GLN A 124 33.05 2.55 -5.98
CA GLN A 124 33.13 1.15 -5.52
C GLN A 124 32.07 0.24 -6.15
N ALA A 125 31.20 0.77 -6.99
CA ALA A 125 30.12 0.02 -7.61
C ALA A 125 30.67 -0.95 -8.68
N GLU A 126 31.07 -2.10 -8.24
CA GLU A 126 30.94 -3.32 -9.04
C GLU A 126 29.41 -3.49 -9.27
N THR A 127 28.97 -3.09 -10.46
CA THR A 127 27.60 -3.25 -11.01
C THR A 127 26.40 -3.14 -10.04
N PRO A 128 25.67 -2.03 -10.09
CA PRO A 128 24.47 -1.79 -9.26
C PRO A 128 23.33 -2.77 -9.45
N SER A 129 23.38 -3.59 -10.48
CA SER A 129 22.27 -4.43 -10.91
C SER A 129 21.97 -5.64 -10.02
N GLU A 130 22.88 -6.05 -9.16
CA GLU A 130 22.70 -7.32 -8.41
C GLU A 130 21.82 -7.19 -7.16
N ARG A 131 21.68 -6.01 -6.59
CA ARG A 131 20.96 -5.86 -5.32
C ARG A 131 19.43 -5.71 -5.48
N TRP A 132 18.96 -4.99 -6.50
CA TRP A 132 17.55 -4.62 -6.65
C TRP A 132 16.89 -5.09 -7.96
N SER A 133 17.68 -5.41 -8.97
CA SER A 133 17.21 -5.75 -10.32
C SER A 133 17.00 -7.25 -10.55
N GLN A 134 17.04 -8.08 -9.51
CA GLN A 134 16.71 -9.49 -9.74
C GLN A 134 15.25 -9.59 -10.17
N ALA A 135 15.05 -9.98 -11.42
CA ALA A 135 13.78 -10.45 -11.90
C ALA A 135 13.21 -11.52 -10.95
N PRO A 136 11.91 -11.73 -10.89
CA PRO A 136 11.37 -12.91 -10.23
C PRO A 136 12.16 -14.15 -10.65
N THR A 137 12.54 -14.96 -9.68
CA THR A 137 13.23 -16.24 -9.98
C THR A 137 12.23 -17.37 -10.21
N ILE A 138 10.96 -17.13 -9.92
CA ILE A 138 9.82 -17.99 -10.21
C ILE A 138 9.24 -17.58 -11.57
N GLU A 139 8.95 -18.56 -12.42
CA GLU A 139 8.38 -18.36 -13.76
C GLU A 139 6.87 -18.60 -13.75
N LEU A 140 6.17 -18.07 -14.75
CA LEU A 140 4.73 -18.34 -14.93
C LEU A 140 4.50 -19.85 -15.07
N GLY A 141 3.53 -20.36 -14.31
CA GLY A 141 3.22 -21.79 -14.24
C GLY A 141 4.00 -22.57 -13.16
N ASP A 142 5.00 -21.97 -12.53
CA ASP A 142 5.68 -22.58 -11.39
C ASP A 142 4.78 -22.62 -10.16
N SER A 143 5.04 -23.57 -9.28
CA SER A 143 4.32 -23.66 -8.01
C SER A 143 4.76 -22.55 -7.07
N SER A 144 3.80 -22.00 -6.30
CA SER A 144 4.10 -21.02 -5.27
C SER A 144 5.14 -21.57 -4.29
N PRO A 145 6.04 -20.74 -3.80
CA PRO A 145 6.93 -21.10 -2.71
C PRO A 145 6.13 -21.55 -1.48
N ASP A 146 6.68 -22.45 -0.69
CA ASP A 146 6.09 -22.83 0.60
C ASP A 146 6.44 -21.76 1.63
N PHE A 147 5.41 -21.11 2.20
CA PHE A 147 5.56 -20.09 3.22
C PHE A 147 4.50 -20.23 4.31
N VAL A 148 4.79 -19.65 5.46
CA VAL A 148 3.87 -19.58 6.61
C VAL A 148 3.83 -18.16 7.14
N CYS A 149 2.62 -17.65 7.35
CA CYS A 149 2.40 -16.39 8.08
C CYS A 149 1.21 -16.51 9.03
N THR A 150 1.05 -15.55 9.92
CA THR A 150 -0.07 -15.49 10.86
C THR A 150 -0.95 -14.29 10.50
N ASN A 151 -2.24 -14.51 10.33
CA ASN A 151 -3.20 -13.44 10.05
C ASN A 151 -3.62 -12.70 11.34
N THR A 152 -4.37 -11.60 11.17
CA THR A 152 -4.85 -10.77 12.28
C THR A 152 -5.81 -11.46 13.26
N ASN A 153 -6.32 -12.63 12.93
CA ASN A 153 -7.12 -13.47 13.84
C ASN A 153 -6.26 -14.44 14.66
N GLY A 154 -4.94 -14.46 14.44
CA GLY A 154 -4.02 -15.43 15.05
C GLY A 154 -4.02 -16.80 14.36
N GLU A 155 -4.61 -16.91 13.18
CA GLU A 155 -4.66 -18.14 12.41
C GLU A 155 -3.45 -18.25 11.48
N GLU A 156 -2.95 -19.47 11.34
CA GLU A 156 -1.87 -19.75 10.40
C GLU A 156 -2.39 -19.77 8.95
N VAL A 157 -1.71 -19.05 8.09
CA VAL A 157 -1.92 -19.02 6.64
C VAL A 157 -0.65 -19.58 5.99
N ARG A 158 -0.80 -20.60 5.16
CA ARG A 158 0.29 -21.24 4.42
C ARG A 158 -0.14 -21.57 2.99
N SER A 159 0.80 -21.66 2.07
CA SER A 159 0.55 -21.98 0.66
C SER A 159 -0.34 -23.22 0.49
N ALA A 160 -0.09 -24.29 1.28
CA ALA A 160 -0.86 -25.52 1.21
C ALA A 160 -2.35 -25.36 1.58
N LEU A 161 -2.72 -24.37 2.43
CA LEU A 161 -4.10 -24.09 2.81
C LEU A 161 -4.82 -23.16 1.83
N LEU A 162 -4.11 -22.58 0.88
CA LEU A 162 -4.67 -21.75 -0.18
C LEU A 162 -5.13 -22.56 -1.39
N LYS A 163 -4.82 -23.85 -1.41
CA LYS A 163 -5.25 -24.77 -2.45
C LYS A 163 -6.77 -24.70 -2.65
N ASP A 164 -7.22 -24.88 -3.87
CA ASP A 164 -8.60 -24.73 -4.31
C ASP A 164 -9.15 -23.30 -4.28
N ASN A 165 -8.27 -22.31 -3.99
CA ASN A 165 -8.57 -20.88 -4.13
C ASN A 165 -7.62 -20.26 -5.16
N VAL A 166 -8.12 -19.35 -5.97
CA VAL A 166 -7.28 -18.37 -6.67
C VAL A 166 -6.90 -17.30 -5.68
N TRP A 167 -5.63 -16.94 -5.58
CA TRP A 167 -5.21 -15.99 -4.58
C TRP A 167 -4.18 -14.99 -5.11
N ALA A 168 -4.22 -13.81 -4.54
CA ALA A 168 -3.22 -12.78 -4.80
C ALA A 168 -2.51 -12.37 -3.52
N ILE A 169 -1.24 -12.05 -3.64
CA ILE A 169 -0.39 -11.60 -2.54
C ILE A 169 0.26 -10.28 -2.87
N THR A 170 0.29 -9.37 -1.91
CA THR A 170 1.05 -8.11 -1.96
C THR A 170 1.81 -7.89 -0.66
N PHE A 171 2.77 -6.96 -0.69
CA PHE A 171 3.63 -6.66 0.45
C PHE A 171 3.46 -5.19 0.83
N ILE A 172 3.30 -4.94 2.12
CA ILE A 172 3.03 -3.61 2.67
C ILE A 172 3.79 -3.39 3.99
N PHE A 173 3.80 -2.17 4.47
CA PHE A 173 4.00 -1.87 5.90
C PHE A 173 3.08 -0.70 6.31
N THR A 174 2.57 -0.74 7.57
CA THR A 174 1.45 0.12 7.98
C THR A 174 1.81 1.59 8.10
N ARG A 175 3.07 1.92 8.33
CA ARG A 175 3.59 3.28 8.48
C ARG A 175 4.27 3.84 7.22
N CYS A 176 3.92 3.29 6.04
CA CYS A 176 4.43 3.80 4.77
C CYS A 176 3.94 5.24 4.54
N PRO A 177 4.83 6.23 4.35
CA PRO A 177 4.44 7.63 4.22
C PRO A 177 3.95 8.00 2.81
N LEU A 178 4.14 7.11 1.83
CA LEU A 178 3.85 7.39 0.43
C LEU A 178 2.44 6.91 0.05
N PRO A 179 1.55 7.81 -0.37
CA PRO A 179 0.16 7.47 -0.66
C PRO A 179 0.00 6.51 -1.84
N ASP A 180 0.89 6.54 -2.79
CA ASP A 180 0.90 5.71 -4.00
C ASP A 180 1.70 4.40 -3.88
N TYR A 181 2.15 4.06 -2.67
CA TYR A 181 2.83 2.80 -2.34
C TYR A 181 1.90 1.86 -1.55
N CYS A 182 2.22 1.57 -0.30
CA CYS A 182 1.41 0.63 0.50
C CYS A 182 -0.06 1.07 0.65
N PRO A 183 -0.40 2.37 0.86
CA PRO A 183 -1.80 2.80 0.86
C PRO A 183 -2.51 2.51 -0.46
N LEU A 184 -1.86 2.75 -1.61
CA LEU A 184 -2.44 2.46 -2.92
C LEU A 184 -2.61 0.95 -3.14
N MET A 185 -1.63 0.11 -2.75
CA MET A 185 -1.76 -1.35 -2.83
C MET A 185 -2.95 -1.84 -1.99
N THR A 186 -3.11 -1.28 -0.79
CA THR A 186 -4.22 -1.59 0.11
C THR A 186 -5.56 -1.14 -0.47
N SER A 187 -5.64 0.06 -1.05
CA SER A 187 -6.84 0.57 -1.74
C SER A 187 -7.25 -0.33 -2.90
N ARG A 188 -6.29 -0.76 -3.73
CA ARG A 188 -6.57 -1.68 -4.85
C ARG A 188 -7.01 -3.05 -4.40
N PHE A 189 -6.46 -3.56 -3.30
CA PHE A 189 -6.95 -4.81 -2.71
C PHE A 189 -8.36 -4.64 -2.13
N LYS A 190 -8.69 -3.48 -1.57
CA LYS A 190 -10.04 -3.15 -1.12
C LYS A 190 -11.02 -3.18 -2.30
N GLU A 191 -10.72 -2.43 -3.37
CA GLU A 191 -11.55 -2.39 -4.58
C GLU A 191 -11.67 -3.79 -5.23
N ALA A 192 -10.56 -4.52 -5.36
CA ALA A 192 -10.57 -5.89 -5.87
C ALA A 192 -11.44 -6.82 -5.02
N SER A 193 -11.42 -6.68 -3.70
CA SER A 193 -12.26 -7.48 -2.80
C SER A 193 -13.76 -7.22 -3.04
N GLU A 194 -14.12 -5.98 -3.31
CA GLU A 194 -15.50 -5.59 -3.60
C GLU A 194 -15.97 -6.11 -4.95
N LEU A 195 -15.12 -6.00 -5.98
CA LEU A 195 -15.38 -6.56 -7.31
C LEU A 195 -15.54 -8.09 -7.25
N LEU A 196 -14.66 -8.79 -6.52
CA LEU A 196 -14.72 -10.24 -6.36
C LEU A 196 -15.97 -10.69 -5.59
N LYS A 197 -16.39 -9.96 -4.56
CA LYS A 197 -17.66 -10.21 -3.85
C LYS A 197 -18.88 -9.99 -4.73
N GLY A 198 -18.85 -8.99 -5.59
CA GLY A 198 -19.92 -8.70 -6.56
C GLY A 198 -19.99 -9.70 -7.71
N SER A 199 -18.93 -10.47 -7.92
CA SER A 199 -18.88 -11.54 -8.91
C SER A 199 -19.37 -12.87 -8.27
N ASN A 200 -19.71 -13.87 -9.09
CA ASN A 200 -20.03 -15.21 -8.61
C ASN A 200 -18.78 -16.01 -8.19
N ALA A 201 -17.65 -15.35 -7.97
CA ALA A 201 -16.41 -15.98 -7.53
C ALA A 201 -16.50 -16.37 -6.04
N THR A 202 -16.42 -17.66 -5.72
CA THR A 202 -16.52 -18.15 -4.37
C THR A 202 -15.17 -18.48 -3.73
N ASN A 203 -14.21 -18.92 -4.51
CA ASN A 203 -12.93 -19.45 -4.03
C ASN A 203 -11.79 -18.47 -4.40
N TRP A 204 -11.62 -17.45 -3.59
CA TRP A 204 -10.53 -16.49 -3.77
C TRP A 204 -10.01 -15.99 -2.43
N LYS A 205 -8.74 -15.59 -2.41
CA LYS A 205 -8.08 -14.97 -1.25
C LYS A 205 -7.22 -13.79 -1.69
N LEU A 206 -7.20 -12.72 -0.87
CA LEU A 206 -6.25 -11.62 -1.00
C LEU A 206 -5.40 -11.58 0.28
N ILE A 207 -4.08 -11.53 0.11
CA ILE A 207 -3.13 -11.65 1.22
C ILE A 207 -2.18 -10.45 1.17
N SER A 208 -2.19 -9.65 2.22
CA SER A 208 -1.21 -8.58 2.43
C SER A 208 -0.25 -9.02 3.53
N ILE A 209 1.03 -9.19 3.21
CA ILE A 209 2.07 -9.53 4.19
C ILE A 209 2.89 -8.28 4.51
N THR A 210 3.10 -8.02 5.82
CA THR A 210 3.98 -6.93 6.22
C THR A 210 5.45 -7.26 5.98
N ILE A 211 6.20 -6.25 5.52
CA ILE A 211 7.67 -6.26 5.44
C ILE A 211 8.33 -5.58 6.65
N ASP A 212 7.54 -5.14 7.63
CA ASP A 212 7.97 -4.51 8.88
C ASP A 212 7.46 -5.32 10.10
N PRO A 213 7.82 -6.59 10.23
CA PRO A 213 7.23 -7.47 11.23
C PRO A 213 7.55 -7.06 12.67
N ASP A 214 8.58 -6.27 12.90
CA ASP A 214 8.93 -5.80 14.25
C ASP A 214 7.97 -4.70 14.71
N HIS A 215 7.56 -3.80 13.83
CA HIS A 215 6.57 -2.76 14.12
C HIS A 215 5.14 -3.30 13.93
N ASP A 216 4.87 -3.93 12.81
CA ASP A 216 3.53 -4.35 12.39
C ASP A 216 3.11 -5.65 13.10
N GLN A 217 2.95 -5.57 14.43
CA GLN A 217 2.39 -6.66 15.23
C GLN A 217 0.93 -6.93 14.82
N LEU A 218 0.38 -8.10 15.16
CA LEU A 218 -0.96 -8.51 14.74
C LEU A 218 -2.07 -7.51 15.14
N ASN A 219 -1.93 -6.85 16.28
CA ASN A 219 -2.86 -5.82 16.71
C ASN A 219 -2.79 -4.57 15.81
N ILE A 220 -1.59 -4.13 15.42
CA ILE A 220 -1.38 -2.98 14.50
C ILE A 220 -1.92 -3.30 13.12
N LEU A 221 -1.61 -4.47 12.58
CA LEU A 221 -2.18 -4.94 11.31
C LEU A 221 -3.70 -5.03 11.35
N ASN A 222 -4.28 -5.48 12.49
CA ASN A 222 -5.72 -5.56 12.66
C ASN A 222 -6.38 -4.17 12.69
N ASP A 223 -5.74 -3.19 13.35
CA ASP A 223 -6.25 -1.82 13.38
C ASP A 223 -6.11 -1.16 12.00
N TYR A 224 -5.02 -1.39 11.29
CA TYR A 224 -4.85 -1.00 9.89
C TYR A 224 -5.94 -1.60 8.99
N ARG A 225 -6.18 -2.91 9.07
CA ARG A 225 -7.24 -3.61 8.35
C ARG A 225 -8.62 -3.01 8.61
N LYS A 226 -8.93 -2.68 9.88
CA LYS A 226 -10.20 -2.05 10.28
C LYS A 226 -10.33 -0.63 9.75
N ALA A 227 -9.25 0.17 9.78
CA ALA A 227 -9.24 1.53 9.25
C ALA A 227 -9.55 1.56 7.75
N TRP A 228 -9.16 0.51 7.02
CA TRP A 228 -9.50 0.29 5.61
C TRP A 228 -10.84 -0.44 5.41
N GLU A 229 -11.59 -0.71 6.48
CA GLU A 229 -12.91 -1.36 6.43
C GLU A 229 -12.92 -2.73 5.73
N PHE A 230 -11.82 -3.50 5.85
CA PHE A 230 -11.83 -4.87 5.37
C PHE A 230 -12.56 -5.80 6.33
N ASP A 231 -13.40 -6.68 5.79
CA ASP A 231 -13.86 -7.85 6.54
C ASP A 231 -12.75 -8.91 6.63
N SER A 232 -12.94 -9.87 7.52
CA SER A 232 -11.96 -10.95 7.77
C SER A 232 -12.18 -12.22 6.94
N GLY A 233 -13.12 -12.21 5.97
CA GLY A 233 -13.53 -13.45 5.30
C GLY A 233 -12.52 -13.99 4.29
N ASN A 234 -12.19 -13.19 3.28
CA ASN A 234 -11.31 -13.60 2.18
C ASN A 234 -10.05 -12.73 2.07
N VAL A 235 -9.92 -11.72 2.94
CA VAL A 235 -8.77 -10.81 2.92
C VAL A 235 -7.97 -10.97 4.21
N TYR A 236 -6.72 -11.32 4.07
CA TYR A 236 -5.79 -11.58 5.16
C TYR A 236 -4.72 -10.50 5.22
N PHE A 237 -4.52 -9.94 6.39
CA PHE A 237 -3.34 -9.15 6.73
C PHE A 237 -2.48 -10.00 7.64
N CYS A 238 -1.25 -10.26 7.21
CA CYS A 238 -0.40 -11.27 7.79
C CYS A 238 0.95 -10.72 8.23
N ARG A 239 1.46 -11.32 9.30
CA ARG A 239 2.83 -11.19 9.76
C ARG A 239 3.54 -12.52 9.59
N ALA A 240 4.73 -12.50 9.00
CA ALA A 240 5.60 -13.65 8.90
C ALA A 240 6.90 -13.40 9.66
N GLU A 241 7.52 -14.46 10.16
CA GLU A 241 8.90 -14.38 10.62
C GLU A 241 9.83 -14.08 9.41
N PRO A 242 10.96 -13.38 9.60
CA PRO A 242 11.80 -12.94 8.49
C PRO A 242 12.20 -14.06 7.52
N ALA A 243 12.53 -15.25 8.04
CA ALA A 243 12.88 -16.40 7.21
C ALA A 243 11.71 -16.94 6.37
N GLU A 244 10.49 -16.86 6.88
CA GLU A 244 9.28 -17.25 6.14
C GLU A 244 8.89 -16.16 5.11
N LEU A 245 9.06 -14.89 5.48
CA LEU A 245 8.85 -13.79 4.56
C LEU A 245 9.77 -13.89 3.33
N SER A 246 11.05 -14.17 3.53
CA SER A 246 12.01 -14.31 2.44
C SER A 246 11.66 -15.47 1.48
N LYS A 247 11.05 -16.56 1.96
CA LYS A 247 10.64 -17.69 1.11
C LYS A 247 9.66 -17.28 0.01
N ILE A 248 8.75 -16.35 0.30
CA ILE A 248 7.76 -15.88 -0.69
C ILE A 248 8.21 -14.58 -1.38
N ALA A 249 8.90 -13.70 -0.66
CA ALA A 249 9.31 -12.41 -1.18
C ALA A 249 10.42 -12.53 -2.24
N ASP A 250 11.48 -13.27 -1.93
CA ASP A 250 12.66 -13.38 -2.80
C ASP A 250 12.34 -13.99 -4.18
N PRO A 251 11.60 -15.11 -4.29
CA PRO A 251 11.24 -15.67 -5.59
C PRO A 251 10.37 -14.73 -6.44
N LEU A 252 9.53 -13.90 -5.81
CA LEU A 252 8.71 -12.90 -6.51
C LEU A 252 9.49 -11.64 -6.90
N GLY A 253 10.78 -11.58 -6.57
CA GLY A 253 11.62 -10.42 -6.87
C GLY A 253 11.34 -9.21 -5.99
N LEU A 254 10.69 -9.41 -4.83
CA LEU A 254 10.59 -8.36 -3.83
C LEU A 254 11.97 -8.14 -3.21
N ARG A 255 12.37 -6.89 -3.11
CA ARG A 255 13.58 -6.45 -2.41
C ARG A 255 13.19 -5.41 -1.39
N PHE A 256 13.67 -5.56 -0.16
CA PHE A 256 13.41 -4.61 0.91
C PHE A 256 14.53 -4.64 1.94
N ARG A 257 14.68 -3.55 2.69
CA ARG A 257 15.60 -3.42 3.81
C ARG A 257 14.78 -3.04 5.03
N ALA A 258 14.63 -3.98 5.95
CA ALA A 258 13.86 -3.78 7.17
C ALA A 258 14.74 -3.39 8.38
N ASP A 259 16.06 -3.35 8.22
CA ASP A 259 17.03 -2.99 9.25
C ASP A 259 17.14 -1.48 9.50
N GLU A 260 16.58 -0.67 8.60
CA GLU A 260 16.52 0.80 8.72
C GLU A 260 15.09 1.27 8.44
N PHE A 261 14.66 2.33 9.14
CA PHE A 261 13.42 3.02 8.83
C PHE A 261 13.74 4.40 8.25
N PRO A 262 13.07 4.82 7.17
CA PRO A 262 11.97 4.14 6.45
C PRO A 262 12.47 2.93 5.62
N ILE A 263 11.59 1.92 5.47
CA ILE A 263 11.93 0.69 4.77
C ILE A 263 12.02 0.95 3.27
N GLU A 264 13.21 0.73 2.72
CA GLU A 264 13.41 0.73 1.27
C GLU A 264 12.86 -0.55 0.66
N HIS A 265 12.01 -0.45 -0.35
CA HIS A 265 11.49 -1.62 -1.04
C HIS A 265 10.98 -1.30 -2.45
N ASN A 266 10.97 -2.31 -3.31
CA ASN A 266 10.19 -2.28 -4.55
C ASN A 266 8.77 -2.82 -4.28
N LEU A 267 7.88 -2.70 -5.29
CA LEU A 267 6.52 -3.20 -5.18
C LEU A 267 6.34 -4.46 -6.02
N ARG A 268 5.74 -5.47 -5.41
CA ARG A 268 5.36 -6.74 -6.06
C ARG A 268 3.97 -7.16 -5.61
N THR A 269 3.16 -7.57 -6.58
CA THR A 269 1.88 -8.24 -6.34
C THR A 269 1.82 -9.44 -7.28
N ALA A 270 1.54 -10.62 -6.75
CA ALA A 270 1.49 -11.85 -7.54
C ALA A 270 0.12 -12.51 -7.44
N VAL A 271 -0.28 -13.19 -8.53
CA VAL A 271 -1.51 -13.97 -8.62
C VAL A 271 -1.15 -15.43 -8.83
N PHE A 272 -1.82 -16.29 -8.09
CA PHE A 272 -1.71 -17.75 -8.19
C PHE A 272 -3.09 -18.37 -8.45
N ASP A 273 -3.13 -19.42 -9.25
CA ASP A 273 -4.34 -20.19 -9.50
C ASP A 273 -4.72 -21.13 -8.35
N ALA A 274 -5.79 -21.90 -8.54
CA ALA A 274 -6.31 -22.84 -7.55
C ALA A 274 -5.36 -24.02 -7.27
N GLU A 275 -4.47 -24.35 -8.18
CA GLU A 275 -3.41 -25.34 -8.03
C GLU A 275 -2.15 -24.76 -7.36
N GLY A 276 -2.14 -23.43 -7.10
CA GLY A 276 -1.01 -22.69 -6.55
C GLY A 276 0.06 -22.39 -7.59
N LYS A 277 -0.27 -22.33 -8.88
CA LYS A 277 0.65 -21.95 -9.95
C LYS A 277 0.66 -20.46 -10.16
N LEU A 278 1.85 -19.89 -10.40
CA LEU A 278 1.99 -18.47 -10.68
C LEU A 278 1.35 -18.11 -12.02
N VAL A 279 0.42 -17.15 -11.99
CA VAL A 279 -0.31 -16.66 -13.16
C VAL A 279 0.27 -15.33 -13.62
N GLU A 280 0.57 -14.42 -12.71
CA GLU A 280 1.04 -13.08 -13.02
C GLU A 280 1.82 -12.45 -11.87
N VAL A 281 2.80 -11.60 -12.19
CA VAL A 281 3.49 -10.73 -11.24
C VAL A 281 3.39 -9.28 -11.72
N PHE A 282 2.69 -8.47 -10.96
CA PHE A 282 2.66 -7.02 -11.15
C PHE A 282 3.87 -6.38 -10.47
N SER A 283 4.66 -5.64 -11.24
CA SER A 283 5.80 -4.88 -10.76
C SER A 283 5.42 -3.40 -10.67
N GLY A 284 5.74 -2.76 -9.53
CA GLY A 284 5.39 -1.36 -9.30
C GLY A 284 3.91 -1.13 -9.02
N ASN A 285 3.45 0.09 -9.28
CA ASN A 285 2.12 0.57 -8.92
C ASN A 285 1.25 1.00 -10.13
N ASN A 286 1.51 0.55 -11.33
CA ASN A 286 0.78 0.97 -12.53
C ASN A 286 -0.40 0.06 -12.91
N TRP A 287 -0.75 -0.93 -12.09
CA TRP A 287 -1.87 -1.84 -12.32
C TRP A 287 -3.14 -1.35 -11.60
N THR A 288 -4.31 -1.80 -12.00
CA THR A 288 -5.60 -1.46 -11.40
C THR A 288 -6.23 -2.66 -10.70
N ALA A 289 -7.17 -2.41 -9.77
CA ALA A 289 -7.94 -3.48 -9.14
C ALA A 289 -8.66 -4.37 -10.17
N GLN A 290 -9.16 -3.78 -11.26
CA GLN A 290 -9.81 -4.54 -12.34
C GLN A 290 -8.82 -5.46 -13.08
N GLN A 291 -7.58 -5.03 -13.31
CA GLN A 291 -6.55 -5.88 -13.89
C GLN A 291 -6.22 -7.07 -12.98
N LEU A 292 -6.09 -6.82 -11.66
CA LEU A 292 -5.90 -7.89 -10.68
C LEU A 292 -7.06 -8.90 -10.71
N VAL A 293 -8.29 -8.41 -10.69
CA VAL A 293 -9.49 -9.28 -10.76
C VAL A 293 -9.55 -10.06 -12.07
N ASN A 294 -9.21 -9.43 -13.20
CA ASN A 294 -9.16 -10.12 -14.50
C ASN A 294 -8.11 -11.24 -14.49
N SER A 295 -6.91 -10.99 -13.96
CA SER A 295 -5.89 -12.04 -13.81
C SER A 295 -6.37 -13.18 -12.92
N MET A 296 -6.98 -12.88 -11.76
CA MET A 296 -7.54 -13.87 -10.85
C MET A 296 -8.70 -14.68 -11.44
N THR A 297 -9.50 -14.08 -12.33
CA THR A 297 -10.64 -14.77 -12.96
C THR A 297 -10.22 -15.62 -14.14
N ALA A 298 -9.23 -15.18 -14.92
CA ALA A 298 -8.63 -15.98 -16.01
C ALA A 298 -7.90 -17.22 -15.48
N ALA A 299 -7.38 -17.17 -14.26
CA ALA A 299 -6.70 -18.28 -13.58
C ALA A 299 -7.65 -19.44 -13.16
N LYS A 300 -8.95 -19.32 -13.39
CA LYS A 300 -9.95 -20.37 -13.08
C LYS A 300 -10.26 -21.30 -14.24
N GLU A 301 -9.86 -20.94 -15.46
CA GLU A 301 -10.05 -21.73 -16.68
C GLU A 301 -8.87 -22.66 -16.95
#